data_04c4ea96e9fda0b88c6a7ca440429690
#
_entry.id   04c4ea96e9fda0b88c6a7ca440429690
#
_cell.length_a   1.000
_cell.length_b   1.000
_cell.length_c   1.000
_cell.angle_alpha   90.00
_cell.angle_beta   90.00
_cell.angle_gamma   90.00
#
_symmetry.space_group_name_H-M   'P 1'
#
loop_
_entity.id
_entity.type
_entity.pdbx_description
1 polymer ?
#
loop_
_entity_poly.entity_id
_entity_poly.type
_entity_poly.pdbx_seq_one_letter_code
_entity_poly.pdbx_strand_id
1 'polypeptide(L)'
;MTNRTFLGELEQMVLLAILRLGENAYAVPIREEIETQARRSVARGALYTTLERLETKGCLASRMGDPTPERGGRSRRYFEVTAQGVRTLEHSREAMANLWQGLESVVGKTS
;
A
#
# COMPACT_ATOMS: atom_id res chain seq x y z
N MET A 1 10.74 22.27 -12.57
CA MET A 1 9.95 21.10 -12.96
C MET A 1 9.71 20.20 -11.77
N THR A 2 8.48 19.81 -11.59
CA THR A 2 8.13 18.96 -10.47
C THR A 2 8.37 17.50 -10.82
N ASN A 3 9.15 16.83 -10.01
CA ASN A 3 9.34 15.40 -10.17
C ASN A 3 8.15 14.68 -9.56
N ARG A 4 7.34 14.08 -10.41
CA ARG A 4 6.25 13.26 -9.91
C ARG A 4 6.82 11.94 -9.42
N THR A 5 6.44 11.57 -8.22
CA THR A 5 6.81 10.28 -7.67
C THR A 5 5.78 9.26 -8.15
N PHE A 6 6.25 8.26 -8.86
CA PHE A 6 5.41 7.15 -9.25
C PHE A 6 5.65 5.98 -8.31
N LEU A 7 4.58 5.30 -7.99
CA LEU A 7 4.65 4.17 -7.08
C LEU A 7 4.89 2.87 -7.83
N GLY A 8 5.75 2.04 -7.30
CA GLY A 8 5.89 0.68 -7.79
C GLY A 8 4.65 -0.13 -7.45
N GLU A 9 4.56 -1.31 -8.04
CA GLU A 9 3.39 -2.17 -7.86
C GLU A 9 3.15 -2.54 -6.39
N LEU A 10 4.18 -2.98 -5.70
CA LEU A 10 4.03 -3.36 -4.30
C LEU A 10 3.73 -2.15 -3.41
N GLU A 11 4.31 -1.00 -3.72
CA GLU A 11 4.00 0.23 -3.01
C GLU A 11 2.52 0.57 -3.10
N GLN A 12 1.94 0.45 -4.29
CA GLN A 12 0.51 0.70 -4.49
C GLN A 12 -0.34 -0.30 -3.71
N MET A 13 0.04 -1.56 -3.77
CA MET A 13 -0.69 -2.61 -3.04
C MET A 13 -0.69 -2.36 -1.54
N VAL A 14 0.44 -1.95 -0.99
CA VAL A 14 0.57 -1.67 0.44
C VAL A 14 -0.33 -0.49 0.83
N LEU A 15 -0.27 0.61 0.07
CA LEU A 15 -1.11 1.77 0.38
C LEU A 15 -2.60 1.43 0.29
N LEU A 16 -2.99 0.70 -0.74
CA LEU A 16 -4.39 0.30 -0.90
C LEU A 16 -4.85 -0.63 0.22
N ALA A 17 -4.00 -1.57 0.61
CA ALA A 17 -4.32 -2.47 1.72
C ALA A 17 -4.54 -1.69 3.01
N ILE A 18 -3.68 -0.70 3.27
CA ILE A 18 -3.82 0.14 4.47
C ILE A 18 -5.13 0.92 4.45
N LEU A 19 -5.48 1.50 3.31
CA LEU A 19 -6.75 2.22 3.17
C LEU A 19 -7.95 1.30 3.44
N ARG A 20 -7.88 0.06 2.98
CA ARG A 20 -8.96 -0.91 3.20
C ARG A 20 -9.09 -1.31 4.67
N LEU A 21 -7.95 -1.39 5.37
CA LEU A 21 -7.94 -1.84 6.76
C LEU A 21 -8.31 -0.74 7.77
N GLY A 22 -8.18 0.51 7.36
CA GLY A 22 -8.48 1.63 8.25
C GLY A 22 -7.60 1.63 9.48
N GLU A 23 -8.20 1.65 10.66
CA GLU A 23 -7.46 1.72 11.92
C GLU A 23 -6.70 0.44 12.26
N ASN A 24 -6.98 -0.64 11.56
CA ASN A 24 -6.40 -1.95 11.85
C ASN A 24 -5.20 -2.28 10.96
N ALA A 25 -4.50 -1.27 10.47
CA ALA A 25 -3.42 -1.44 9.52
C ALA A 25 -2.06 -1.57 10.19
N TYR A 26 -1.71 -2.81 10.55
CA TYR A 26 -0.37 -3.15 10.97
C TYR A 26 0.14 -4.28 10.08
N ALA A 27 1.40 -4.70 10.26
CA ALA A 27 2.07 -5.57 9.28
C ALA A 27 1.30 -6.84 8.90
N VAL A 28 0.79 -7.58 9.89
CA VAL A 28 0.13 -8.86 9.62
C VAL A 28 -1.12 -8.71 8.76
N PRO A 29 -2.12 -7.88 9.16
CA PRO A 29 -3.30 -7.70 8.30
C PRO A 29 -2.98 -7.10 6.94
N ILE A 30 -1.95 -6.25 6.84
CA ILE A 30 -1.54 -5.68 5.55
C ILE A 30 -1.12 -6.80 4.60
N ARG A 31 -0.27 -7.72 5.07
CA ARG A 31 0.15 -8.87 4.26
C ARG A 31 -1.02 -9.74 3.86
N GLU A 32 -1.90 -10.02 4.82
CA GLU A 32 -3.08 -10.85 4.58
C GLU A 32 -4.01 -10.23 3.55
N GLU A 33 -4.20 -8.92 3.62
CA GLU A 33 -5.06 -8.21 2.70
C GLU A 33 -4.52 -8.28 1.27
N ILE A 34 -3.22 -8.07 1.11
CA ILE A 34 -2.58 -8.18 -0.21
C ILE A 34 -2.71 -9.60 -0.75
N GLU A 35 -2.45 -10.59 0.09
CA GLU A 35 -2.53 -11.99 -0.30
C GLU A 35 -3.93 -12.37 -0.75
N THR A 36 -4.93 -11.94 0.00
CA THR A 36 -6.33 -12.26 -0.27
C THR A 36 -6.84 -11.54 -1.52
N GLN A 37 -6.59 -10.23 -1.63
CA GLN A 37 -7.17 -9.43 -2.71
C GLN A 37 -6.37 -9.50 -3.99
N ALA A 38 -5.06 -9.47 -3.90
CA ALA A 38 -4.19 -9.45 -5.08
C ALA A 38 -3.63 -10.82 -5.42
N ARG A 39 -3.89 -11.83 -4.58
CA ARG A 39 -3.39 -13.19 -4.75
C ARG A 39 -1.88 -13.21 -4.92
N ARG A 40 -1.21 -12.39 -4.15
CA ARG A 40 0.23 -12.25 -4.22
C ARG A 40 0.83 -12.44 -2.83
N SER A 41 1.76 -13.36 -2.73
CA SER A 41 2.51 -13.57 -1.50
C SER A 41 3.58 -12.50 -1.36
N VAL A 42 3.69 -11.91 -0.18
CA VAL A 42 4.66 -10.85 0.10
C VAL A 42 5.56 -11.30 1.23
N ALA A 43 6.85 -11.35 0.97
CA ALA A 43 7.81 -11.68 2.01
C ALA A 43 7.83 -10.58 3.07
N ARG A 44 8.03 -10.99 4.32
CA ARG A 44 8.04 -10.09 5.46
C ARG A 44 9.04 -8.93 5.28
N GLY A 45 10.26 -9.27 4.86
CA GLY A 45 11.29 -8.25 4.62
C GLY A 45 10.91 -7.27 3.54
N ALA A 46 10.31 -7.76 2.46
CA ALA A 46 9.85 -6.90 1.37
C ALA A 46 8.77 -5.94 1.84
N LEU A 47 7.86 -6.42 2.70
CA LEU A 47 6.83 -5.57 3.27
C LEU A 47 7.43 -4.44 4.11
N TYR A 48 8.32 -4.79 5.03
CA TYR A 48 8.92 -3.79 5.92
C TYR A 48 9.76 -2.76 5.15
N THR A 49 10.51 -3.21 4.16
CA THR A 49 11.29 -2.31 3.30
C THR A 49 10.35 -1.33 2.57
N THR A 50 9.25 -1.86 2.06
CA THR A 50 8.26 -1.04 1.34
C THR A 50 7.60 -0.02 2.27
N LEU A 51 7.23 -0.44 3.48
CA LEU A 51 6.64 0.46 4.47
C LEU A 51 7.58 1.62 4.82
N GLU A 52 8.86 1.31 5.04
CA GLU A 52 9.85 2.34 5.34
C GLU A 52 10.05 3.29 4.16
N ARG A 53 10.11 2.75 2.96
CA ARG A 53 10.25 3.57 1.76
C ARG A 53 9.08 4.52 1.59
N LEU A 54 7.86 4.04 1.83
CA LEU A 54 6.66 4.86 1.73
C LEU A 54 6.62 5.96 2.80
N GLU A 55 7.09 5.66 4.00
CA GLU A 55 7.21 6.68 5.04
C GLU A 55 8.22 7.76 4.63
N THR A 56 9.36 7.34 4.11
CA THR A 56 10.39 8.27 3.64
C THR A 56 9.86 9.18 2.52
N LYS A 57 9.04 8.63 1.66
CA LYS A 57 8.41 9.40 0.56
C LYS A 57 7.28 10.32 1.05
N GLY A 58 6.89 10.23 2.31
CA GLY A 58 5.81 11.02 2.85
C GLY A 58 4.42 10.49 2.54
N CYS A 59 4.33 9.26 2.04
CA CYS A 59 3.05 8.64 1.69
C CYS A 59 2.39 7.92 2.87
N LEU A 60 3.16 7.56 3.89
CA LEU A 60 2.67 6.91 5.10
C LEU A 60 3.13 7.66 6.34
N ALA A 61 2.28 7.63 7.37
CA ALA A 61 2.65 7.98 8.72
C ALA A 61 2.45 6.73 9.58
N SER A 62 3.20 6.62 10.66
CA SER A 62 3.03 5.49 11.57
C SER A 62 2.92 5.96 13.01
N ARG A 63 2.29 5.15 13.81
CA ARG A 63 2.18 5.37 15.25
C ARG A 63 2.30 4.04 15.97
N MET A 64 2.77 4.09 17.20
CA MET A 64 2.83 2.90 18.04
C MET A 64 1.52 2.79 18.79
N GLY A 65 0.93 1.60 18.78
CA GLY A 65 -0.24 1.31 19.59
C GLY A 65 0.18 1.00 21.02
N ASP A 66 -0.81 0.88 21.92
CA ASP A 66 -0.54 0.55 23.30
C ASP A 66 -0.02 -0.88 23.42
N PRO A 67 0.97 -1.11 24.32
CA PRO A 67 1.39 -2.47 24.57
C PRO A 67 0.27 -3.27 25.25
N THR A 68 0.18 -4.56 24.93
CA THR A 68 -0.79 -5.45 25.56
C THR A 68 -0.10 -6.71 26.08
N PRO A 69 -0.66 -7.35 27.10
CA PRO A 69 -0.10 -8.59 27.63
C PRO A 69 0.01 -9.68 26.56
N GLU A 70 -0.93 -9.75 25.63
CA GLU A 70 -0.97 -10.77 24.59
C GLU A 70 0.26 -10.70 23.67
N ARG A 71 0.91 -9.54 23.59
CA ARG A 71 2.11 -9.36 22.77
C ARG A 71 3.37 -9.27 23.63
N GLY A 72 3.30 -9.75 24.86
CA GLY A 72 4.45 -9.69 25.76
C GLY A 72 4.87 -8.27 26.10
N GLY A 73 3.92 -7.34 26.14
CA GLY A 73 4.19 -5.94 26.44
C GLY A 73 4.71 -5.12 25.28
N ARG A 74 4.79 -5.71 24.08
CA ARG A 74 5.28 -4.96 22.89
C ARG A 74 4.14 -4.23 22.23
N SER A 75 4.46 -3.03 21.70
CA SER A 75 3.50 -2.24 20.93
C SER A 75 3.47 -2.66 19.48
N ARG A 76 2.30 -2.53 18.84
CA ARG A 76 2.17 -2.68 17.40
C ARG A 76 2.39 -1.34 16.75
N ARG A 77 3.02 -1.38 15.58
CA ARG A 77 3.17 -0.20 14.76
C ARG A 77 2.03 -0.16 13.73
N TYR A 78 1.23 0.87 13.82
CA TYR A 78 0.10 1.09 12.91
C TYR A 78 0.45 2.12 11.85
N PHE A 79 -0.11 1.96 10.68
CA PHE A 79 0.18 2.81 9.52
C PHE A 79 -1.07 3.49 9.01
N GLU A 80 -0.88 4.67 8.46
CA GLU A 80 -1.96 5.48 7.91
C GLU A 80 -1.46 6.13 6.63
N VAL A 81 -2.29 6.12 5.59
CA VAL A 81 -1.95 6.78 4.32
C VAL A 81 -2.16 8.28 4.49
N THR A 82 -1.15 9.06 4.15
CA THR A 82 -1.21 10.52 4.23
C THR A 82 -2.00 11.09 3.05
N ALA A 83 -2.37 12.37 3.12
CA ALA A 83 -3.00 13.03 1.98
C ALA A 83 -2.10 12.98 0.75
N GLN A 84 -0.78 13.14 0.96
CA GLN A 84 0.17 13.00 -0.14
C GLN A 84 0.16 11.58 -0.72
N GLY A 85 0.05 10.57 0.14
CA GLY A 85 -0.06 9.19 -0.30
C GLY A 85 -1.27 8.94 -1.18
N VAL A 86 -2.41 9.50 -0.80
CA VAL A 86 -3.63 9.39 -1.61
C VAL A 86 -3.43 10.06 -2.96
N ARG A 87 -2.87 11.26 -2.98
CA ARG A 87 -2.62 11.96 -4.24
C ARG A 87 -1.67 11.19 -5.16
N THR A 88 -0.64 10.59 -4.58
CA THR A 88 0.33 9.81 -5.35
C THR A 88 -0.33 8.55 -5.93
N LEU A 89 -1.20 7.91 -5.16
CA LEU A 89 -2.00 6.78 -5.65
C LEU A 89 -2.89 7.20 -6.82
N GLU A 90 -3.56 8.34 -6.69
CA GLU A 90 -4.42 8.84 -7.75
C GLU A 90 -3.65 9.12 -9.03
N HIS A 91 -2.46 9.72 -8.92
CA HIS A 91 -1.60 9.96 -10.08
C HIS A 91 -1.20 8.65 -10.76
N SER A 92 -0.83 7.65 -9.99
CA SER A 92 -0.45 6.34 -10.52
C SER A 92 -1.63 5.68 -11.24
N ARG A 93 -2.81 5.77 -10.63
CA ARG A 93 -4.04 5.23 -11.22
C ARG A 93 -4.38 5.91 -12.53
N GLU A 94 -4.31 7.25 -12.56
CA GLU A 94 -4.60 8.04 -13.77
C GLU A 94 -3.65 7.69 -14.89
N ALA A 95 -2.36 7.60 -14.59
CA ALA A 95 -1.36 7.28 -15.60
C ALA A 95 -1.66 5.94 -16.26
N MET A 96 -1.97 4.93 -15.45
CA MET A 96 -2.31 3.61 -15.96
C MET A 96 -3.62 3.63 -16.74
N ALA A 97 -4.64 4.32 -16.21
CA ALA A 97 -5.93 4.43 -16.86
C ALA A 97 -5.80 5.10 -18.23
N ASN A 98 -4.97 6.14 -18.32
CA ASN A 98 -4.75 6.83 -19.59
C ASN A 98 -4.11 5.91 -20.62
N LEU A 99 -3.17 5.08 -20.19
CA LEU A 99 -2.52 4.12 -21.08
C LEU A 99 -3.47 3.00 -21.49
N TRP A 100 -4.35 2.58 -20.62
CA TRP A 100 -5.36 1.56 -20.91
C TRP A 100 -6.44 2.07 -21.86
N GLN A 101 -6.65 3.37 -21.92
CA GLN A 101 -7.72 3.97 -22.71
C GLN A 101 -7.64 3.51 -24.17
N GLY A 102 -8.73 2.97 -24.68
CA GLY A 102 -8.81 2.45 -26.03
C GLY A 102 -8.34 1.02 -26.18
N LEU A 103 -7.82 0.41 -25.11
CA LEU A 103 -7.28 -0.95 -25.17
C LEU A 103 -8.14 -1.98 -24.46
N GLU A 104 -9.27 -1.59 -23.93
CA GLU A 104 -10.14 -2.49 -23.16
C GLU A 104 -10.60 -3.70 -23.98
N SER A 105 -10.87 -3.48 -25.27
CA SER A 105 -11.30 -4.57 -26.15
C SER A 105 -10.19 -5.60 -26.38
N VAL A 106 -8.94 -5.17 -26.32
CA VAL A 106 -7.80 -6.08 -26.47
C VAL A 106 -7.74 -7.05 -25.31
N VAL A 107 -7.92 -6.53 -24.08
CA VAL A 107 -7.92 -7.35 -22.88
C VAL A 107 -9.10 -8.34 -22.90
N GLY A 108 -10.25 -7.89 -23.31
CA GLY A 108 -11.44 -8.72 -23.40
C GLY A 108 -11.26 -9.90 -24.37
N LYS A 109 -10.48 -9.72 -25.42
CA LYS A 109 -10.24 -10.75 -26.43
C LYS A 109 -9.29 -11.85 -25.96
N THR A 110 -8.54 -11.59 -24.92
CA THR A 110 -7.53 -12.56 -24.43
C THR A 110 -8.04 -13.47 -23.35
N SER A 111 -9.23 -13.20 -22.84
CA SER A 111 -9.80 -14.00 -21.77
C SER A 111 -10.50 -15.26 -22.26
#